data_6f13250a6c3c9abaf5a1db0a2f8d9d7e
#
_entry.id   6f13250a6c3c9abaf5a1db0a2f8d9d7e
#
_cell.length_a   1.000
_cell.length_b   1.000
_cell.length_c   1.000
_cell.angle_alpha   90.00
_cell.angle_beta   90.00
_cell.angle_gamma   90.00
#
_symmetry.space_group_name_H-M   'P 1'
#
loop_
_entity.id
_entity.type
_entity.pdbx_description
1 polymer ?
#
loop_
_entity_poly.entity_id
_entity_poly.type
_entity_poly.pdbx_seq_one_letter_code
_entity_poly.pdbx_strand_id
1 'polypeptide(L)'
;EYFLSSPSVLNASLQFTLDRCLGDYALPPLWYVVAASNRVQDKASVPANVNAASLNRFEHREVISDVDGWIDYAENKGLREEVIGFIRFRGDGSRDSNGDYQDGLLVQYPNGIPKGTIAFATPRTWEWVSNKLDQNLPKDLESLAIEGLVGPAPAAEFKGFLHHYRLLGDLDLEEIEKDPEGAPISKESSVVYAITTHLARKTSTPEQLD
;
A
#
# COMPACT_ATOMS: atom_id res chain seq x y z
N GLU A 1 17.89 -4.65 2.47
CA GLU A 1 17.90 -6.08 2.02
C GLU A 1 19.12 -6.84 2.57
N TYR A 2 19.37 -6.66 3.86
CA TYR A 2 20.57 -7.17 4.51
C TYR A 2 20.72 -8.70 4.34
N PHE A 3 19.66 -9.46 4.62
CA PHE A 3 19.71 -10.95 4.54
C PHE A 3 19.69 -11.51 3.11
N LEU A 4 19.52 -10.67 2.09
CA LEU A 4 19.67 -11.07 0.68
C LEU A 4 21.13 -11.07 0.21
N SER A 5 22.03 -10.53 1.01
CA SER A 5 23.44 -10.48 0.69
C SER A 5 24.07 -11.88 0.65
N SER A 6 25.14 -12.02 -0.10
CA SER A 6 25.87 -13.29 -0.14
C SER A 6 26.42 -13.65 1.24
N PRO A 7 26.63 -14.94 1.56
CA PRO A 7 27.17 -15.37 2.84
C PRO A 7 28.51 -14.71 3.20
N SER A 8 29.36 -14.43 2.22
CA SER A 8 30.64 -13.74 2.43
C SER A 8 30.44 -12.28 2.86
N VAL A 9 29.48 -11.57 2.27
CA VAL A 9 29.15 -10.19 2.67
C VAL A 9 28.51 -10.18 4.05
N LEU A 10 27.59 -11.10 4.34
CA LEU A 10 27.00 -11.23 5.68
C LEU A 10 28.09 -11.52 6.74
N ASN A 11 29.05 -12.39 6.46
CA ASN A 11 30.14 -12.67 7.39
C ASN A 11 31.05 -11.44 7.60
N ALA A 12 31.37 -10.71 6.53
CA ALA A 12 32.13 -9.46 6.66
C ALA A 12 31.40 -8.41 7.49
N SER A 13 30.06 -8.34 7.39
CA SER A 13 29.23 -7.42 8.15
C SER A 13 29.15 -7.75 9.65
N LEU A 14 29.53 -8.96 10.08
CA LEU A 14 29.53 -9.33 11.49
C LEU A 14 30.49 -8.47 12.31
N GLN A 15 31.65 -8.12 11.75
CA GLN A 15 32.60 -7.21 12.39
C GLN A 15 31.99 -5.79 12.47
N PHE A 16 31.38 -5.32 11.42
CA PHE A 16 30.75 -4.02 11.36
C PHE A 16 29.61 -3.86 12.38
N THR A 17 28.80 -4.90 12.55
CA THR A 17 27.64 -4.87 13.48
C THR A 17 28.03 -5.03 14.94
N LEU A 18 29.12 -5.76 15.25
CA LEU A 18 29.56 -6.02 16.62
C LEU A 18 30.62 -4.99 17.07
N ASP A 19 31.71 -4.89 16.31
CA ASP A 19 32.88 -4.10 16.68
C ASP A 19 32.78 -2.65 16.18
N ARG A 20 31.75 -2.34 15.40
CA ARG A 20 31.51 -1.01 14.81
C ARG A 20 32.67 -0.55 13.94
N CYS A 21 33.37 -1.47 13.30
CA CYS A 21 34.45 -1.19 12.37
C CYS A 21 34.40 -2.09 11.12
N LEU A 22 35.02 -1.64 10.05
CA LEU A 22 35.25 -2.40 8.84
C LEU A 22 36.71 -2.26 8.43
N GLY A 23 37.52 -3.28 8.68
CA GLY A 23 38.95 -3.16 8.59
C GLY A 23 39.48 -2.07 9.55
N ASP A 24 40.22 -1.12 9.00
CA ASP A 24 40.76 0.01 9.79
C ASP A 24 39.81 1.17 10.04
N TYR A 25 38.60 1.11 9.45
CA TYR A 25 37.58 2.17 9.57
C TYR A 25 36.64 1.88 10.74
N ALA A 26 36.68 2.72 11.78
CA ALA A 26 35.73 2.69 12.88
C ALA A 26 34.54 3.62 12.61
N LEU A 27 33.34 3.17 13.00
CA LEU A 27 32.15 4.03 12.98
C LEU A 27 32.31 5.14 14.03
N PRO A 28 31.97 6.39 13.70
CA PRO A 28 31.97 7.47 14.65
C PRO A 28 31.04 7.17 15.86
N PRO A 29 31.32 7.75 17.05
CA PRO A 29 30.42 7.68 18.18
C PRO A 29 29.02 8.17 17.82
N LEU A 30 27.98 7.57 18.41
CA LEU A 30 26.55 7.90 18.22
C LEU A 30 25.94 7.54 16.87
N TRP A 31 26.66 6.87 16.01
CA TRP A 31 26.08 6.30 14.79
C TRP A 31 25.39 4.96 15.11
N TYR A 32 24.24 4.73 14.50
CA TYR A 32 23.51 3.48 14.62
C TYR A 32 23.56 2.70 13.30
N VAL A 33 23.64 1.38 13.42
CA VAL A 33 23.54 0.47 12.27
C VAL A 33 22.10 0.00 12.18
N VAL A 34 21.44 0.34 11.09
CA VAL A 34 20.06 -0.09 10.80
C VAL A 34 20.08 -0.98 9.56
N ALA A 35 19.43 -2.13 9.66
CA ALA A 35 19.28 -3.06 8.55
C ALA A 35 17.80 -3.26 8.21
N ALA A 36 17.48 -3.30 6.92
CA ALA A 36 16.16 -3.66 6.42
C ALA A 36 16.24 -4.95 5.64
N SER A 37 15.30 -5.85 5.85
CA SER A 37 15.22 -7.12 5.13
C SER A 37 13.79 -7.65 5.08
N ASN A 38 13.48 -8.49 4.11
CA ASN A 38 12.24 -9.24 4.09
C ASN A 38 12.25 -10.33 5.17
N ARG A 39 11.08 -10.76 5.61
CA ARG A 39 10.94 -11.87 6.54
C ARG A 39 11.20 -13.19 5.82
N VAL A 40 11.70 -14.18 6.54
CA VAL A 40 11.95 -15.52 6.00
C VAL A 40 10.65 -16.17 5.50
N GLN A 41 9.55 -15.93 6.20
CA GLN A 41 8.23 -16.47 5.85
C GLN A 41 7.64 -15.86 4.58
N ASP A 42 8.05 -14.67 4.15
CA ASP A 42 7.54 -14.03 2.94
C ASP A 42 7.97 -14.76 1.65
N LYS A 43 8.81 -15.80 1.77
CA LYS A 43 9.39 -16.54 0.65
C LYS A 43 10.04 -15.66 -0.44
N ALA A 44 10.28 -14.41 -0.12
CA ALA A 44 10.89 -13.43 -0.98
C ALA A 44 12.42 -13.56 -0.92
N SER A 45 12.97 -14.62 -1.51
CA SER A 45 14.41 -14.76 -1.78
C SER A 45 15.34 -14.64 -0.57
N VAL A 46 14.84 -14.65 0.67
CA VAL A 46 15.69 -14.68 1.86
C VAL A 46 16.26 -16.10 1.96
N PRO A 47 17.59 -16.28 1.96
CA PRO A 47 18.17 -17.59 2.12
C PRO A 47 17.67 -18.27 3.40
N ALA A 48 17.25 -19.53 3.29
CA ALA A 48 16.80 -20.32 4.44
C ALA A 48 17.87 -20.46 5.55
N ASN A 49 19.10 -20.09 5.27
CA ASN A 49 20.26 -20.21 6.14
C ASN A 49 20.76 -18.85 6.66
N VAL A 50 19.84 -18.00 7.16
CA VAL A 50 20.28 -16.81 7.88
C VAL A 50 21.04 -17.25 9.12
N ASN A 51 22.31 -16.85 9.21
CA ASN A 51 23.19 -17.22 10.30
C ASN A 51 22.68 -16.67 11.64
N ALA A 52 22.53 -17.55 12.64
CA ALA A 52 22.12 -17.16 13.99
C ALA A 52 23.00 -16.05 14.58
N ALA A 53 24.28 -16.01 14.22
CA ALA A 53 25.19 -14.95 14.63
C ALA A 53 24.78 -13.59 14.08
N SER A 54 24.26 -13.51 12.85
CA SER A 54 23.73 -12.28 12.27
C SER A 54 22.43 -11.85 12.95
N LEU A 55 21.54 -12.79 13.25
CA LEU A 55 20.28 -12.49 13.93
C LEU A 55 20.50 -11.92 15.32
N ASN A 56 21.40 -12.50 16.11
CA ASN A 56 21.65 -12.07 17.49
C ASN A 56 22.33 -10.69 17.64
N ARG A 57 22.67 -10.02 16.52
CA ARG A 57 23.32 -8.71 16.53
C ARG A 57 22.37 -7.54 16.34
N PHE A 58 21.09 -7.82 16.11
CA PHE A 58 20.07 -6.81 15.86
C PHE A 58 18.93 -6.92 16.86
N GLU A 59 18.35 -5.77 17.19
CA GLU A 59 17.00 -5.70 17.72
C GLU A 59 16.04 -5.81 16.55
N HIS A 60 15.18 -6.82 16.56
CA HIS A 60 14.25 -7.08 15.47
C HIS A 60 12.94 -6.34 15.69
N ARG A 61 12.50 -5.62 14.67
CA ARG A 61 11.20 -4.96 14.61
C ARG A 61 10.50 -5.33 13.33
N GLU A 62 9.29 -5.84 13.45
CA GLU A 62 8.44 -6.09 12.28
C GLU A 62 7.75 -4.78 11.89
N VAL A 63 7.89 -4.40 10.61
CA VAL A 63 7.20 -3.26 10.04
C VAL A 63 6.00 -3.80 9.26
N ILE A 64 4.82 -3.39 9.66
CA ILE A 64 3.55 -3.83 9.11
C ILE A 64 2.96 -2.64 8.35
N SER A 65 2.42 -2.90 7.16
CA SER A 65 1.63 -1.91 6.43
C SER A 65 0.20 -1.89 6.97
N ASP A 66 -0.26 -0.73 7.39
CA ASP A 66 -1.66 -0.51 7.75
C ASP A 66 -2.29 0.51 6.79
N VAL A 67 -3.62 0.51 6.72
CA VAL A 67 -4.36 1.35 5.77
C VAL A 67 -4.24 2.82 6.12
N ASP A 68 -4.38 3.18 7.39
CA ASP A 68 -4.36 4.59 7.82
C ASP A 68 -2.99 5.22 7.56
N GLY A 69 -1.91 4.54 7.96
CA GLY A 69 -0.55 5.00 7.69
C GLY A 69 -0.22 5.11 6.20
N TRP A 70 -0.78 4.21 5.37
CA TRP A 70 -0.61 4.31 3.93
C TRP A 70 -1.41 5.48 3.34
N ILE A 71 -2.62 5.73 3.84
CA ILE A 71 -3.46 6.88 3.42
C ILE A 71 -2.74 8.20 3.75
N ASP A 72 -2.25 8.34 4.97
CA ASP A 72 -1.48 9.53 5.37
C ASP A 72 -0.27 9.76 4.46
N TYR A 73 0.46 8.70 4.14
CA TYR A 73 1.55 8.76 3.18
C TYR A 73 1.08 9.19 1.79
N ALA A 74 0.01 8.59 1.29
CA ALA A 74 -0.52 8.83 -0.05
C ALA A 74 -1.04 10.28 -0.21
N GLU A 75 -1.73 10.80 0.81
CA GLU A 75 -2.20 12.19 0.85
C GLU A 75 -1.03 13.19 0.88
N ASN A 76 -0.04 12.97 1.75
CA ASN A 76 1.16 13.81 1.83
C ASN A 76 1.98 13.79 0.53
N LYS A 77 1.95 12.69 -0.21
CA LYS A 77 2.64 12.54 -1.50
C LYS A 77 1.84 13.09 -2.68
N GLY A 78 0.56 13.38 -2.49
CA GLY A 78 -0.33 13.87 -3.55
C GLY A 78 -0.71 12.79 -4.55
N LEU A 79 -0.92 11.55 -4.09
CA LEU A 79 -1.42 10.47 -4.94
C LEU A 79 -2.88 10.73 -5.35
N ARG A 80 -3.32 10.07 -6.40
CA ARG A 80 -4.67 10.20 -6.97
C ARG A 80 -5.75 9.84 -5.95
N GLU A 81 -6.74 10.72 -5.85
CA GLU A 81 -7.86 10.58 -4.90
C GLU A 81 -8.66 9.31 -5.10
N GLU A 82 -8.80 8.88 -6.34
CA GLU A 82 -9.52 7.65 -6.69
C GLU A 82 -8.85 6.42 -6.06
N VAL A 83 -7.51 6.41 -6.01
CA VAL A 83 -6.76 5.31 -5.39
C VAL A 83 -6.85 5.39 -3.87
N ILE A 84 -6.69 6.58 -3.30
CA ILE A 84 -6.81 6.80 -1.86
C ILE A 84 -8.21 6.42 -1.37
N GLY A 85 -9.25 6.89 -2.05
CA GLY A 85 -10.64 6.58 -1.72
C GLY A 85 -10.95 5.08 -1.80
N PHE A 86 -10.44 4.41 -2.83
CA PHE A 86 -10.62 2.97 -2.95
C PHE A 86 -9.94 2.19 -1.82
N ILE A 87 -8.69 2.54 -1.50
CA ILE A 87 -7.97 1.87 -0.40
C ILE A 87 -8.61 2.16 0.96
N ARG A 88 -9.08 3.38 1.19
CA ARG A 88 -9.84 3.72 2.40
C ARG A 88 -11.13 2.89 2.53
N PHE A 89 -11.79 2.63 1.41
CA PHE A 89 -13.02 1.84 1.38
C PHE A 89 -12.79 0.32 1.51
N ARG A 90 -11.73 -0.21 0.89
CA ARG A 90 -11.54 -1.66 0.70
C ARG A 90 -10.17 -2.17 1.09
N GLY A 91 -9.29 -1.31 1.59
CA GLY A 91 -7.88 -1.65 1.81
C GLY A 91 -7.62 -2.64 2.96
N ASP A 92 -8.54 -2.73 3.90
CA ASP A 92 -8.37 -3.54 5.09
C ASP A 92 -8.36 -5.05 4.78
N GLY A 93 -7.24 -5.69 5.11
CA GLY A 93 -7.24 -7.10 5.43
C GLY A 93 -7.66 -7.27 6.90
N SER A 94 -8.66 -8.09 7.17
CA SER A 94 -9.02 -8.43 8.55
C SER A 94 -7.92 -9.27 9.20
N ARG A 95 -7.79 -9.18 10.52
CA ARG A 95 -7.05 -10.19 11.29
C ARG A 95 -7.97 -11.35 11.61
N ASP A 96 -7.46 -12.57 11.52
CA ASP A 96 -8.19 -13.74 11.98
C ASP A 96 -8.18 -13.86 13.52
N SER A 97 -8.83 -14.91 14.03
CA SER A 97 -8.91 -15.19 15.47
C SER A 97 -7.53 -15.43 16.14
N ASN A 98 -6.50 -15.73 15.35
CA ASN A 98 -5.13 -15.95 15.83
C ASN A 98 -4.29 -14.65 15.77
N GLY A 99 -4.85 -13.57 15.22
CA GLY A 99 -4.16 -12.31 15.00
C GLY A 99 -3.33 -12.25 13.71
N ASP A 100 -3.43 -13.27 12.85
CA ASP A 100 -2.75 -13.31 11.57
C ASP A 100 -3.46 -12.44 10.55
N TYR A 101 -2.68 -11.72 9.73
CA TYR A 101 -3.21 -10.89 8.66
C TYR A 101 -3.87 -11.74 7.60
N GLN A 102 -5.09 -11.37 7.24
CA GLN A 102 -5.80 -11.89 6.08
C GLN A 102 -5.51 -11.03 4.85
N ASP A 103 -5.72 -11.61 3.68
CA ASP A 103 -5.58 -10.91 2.41
C ASP A 103 -6.49 -9.67 2.37
N GLY A 104 -5.89 -8.52 2.07
CA GLY A 104 -6.58 -7.26 1.86
C GLY A 104 -6.22 -6.65 0.51
N LEU A 105 -6.89 -5.57 0.12
CA LEU A 105 -6.58 -4.92 -1.14
C LEU A 105 -5.36 -4.00 -1.07
N LEU A 106 -4.97 -3.52 0.12
CA LEU A 106 -3.70 -2.80 0.29
C LEU A 106 -2.52 -3.76 0.28
N VAL A 107 -2.63 -4.88 1.00
CA VAL A 107 -1.61 -5.93 1.06
C VAL A 107 -2.26 -7.26 0.75
N GLN A 108 -2.06 -7.74 -0.46
CA GLN A 108 -2.44 -9.07 -0.87
C GLN A 108 -1.34 -10.05 -0.52
N TYR A 109 -1.71 -11.24 -0.07
CA TYR A 109 -0.78 -12.32 0.30
C TYR A 109 0.20 -11.97 1.44
N PRO A 110 -0.24 -11.47 2.59
CA PRO A 110 0.63 -11.12 3.72
C PRO A 110 1.38 -12.33 4.28
N ASN A 111 0.88 -13.55 4.04
CA ASN A 111 1.43 -14.81 4.52
C ASN A 111 2.22 -15.59 3.45
N GLY A 112 2.49 -14.96 2.32
CA GLY A 112 3.31 -15.50 1.24
C GLY A 112 2.59 -15.60 -0.10
N ILE A 113 3.31 -15.32 -1.17
CA ILE A 113 2.80 -15.24 -2.52
C ILE A 113 2.53 -16.63 -3.09
N PRO A 114 1.33 -16.95 -3.62
CA PRO A 114 1.04 -18.21 -4.28
C PRO A 114 1.96 -18.46 -5.49
N LYS A 115 2.28 -19.74 -5.72
CA LYS A 115 3.12 -20.12 -6.87
C LYS A 115 2.42 -19.75 -8.19
N GLY A 116 3.14 -19.06 -9.06
CA GLY A 116 2.64 -18.63 -10.37
C GLY A 116 1.97 -17.26 -10.37
N THR A 117 1.84 -16.58 -9.23
CA THR A 117 1.39 -15.19 -9.17
C THR A 117 2.41 -14.28 -9.82
N ILE A 118 1.97 -13.46 -10.78
CA ILE A 118 2.84 -12.52 -11.52
C ILE A 118 2.65 -11.09 -10.98
N ALA A 119 1.41 -10.70 -10.70
CA ALA A 119 1.06 -9.37 -10.19
C ALA A 119 0.11 -9.49 -9.00
N PHE A 120 0.30 -8.64 -8.00
CA PHE A 120 -0.52 -8.62 -6.78
C PHE A 120 -0.46 -7.25 -6.11
N ALA A 121 -1.49 -6.96 -5.32
CA ALA A 121 -1.63 -5.67 -4.66
C ALA A 121 -0.67 -5.52 -3.47
N THR A 122 0.00 -4.38 -3.45
CA THR A 122 0.89 -3.92 -2.38
C THR A 122 0.80 -2.40 -2.26
N PRO A 123 1.22 -1.80 -1.15
CA PRO A 123 1.33 -0.34 -1.02
C PRO A 123 2.07 0.32 -2.19
N ARG A 124 3.14 -0.30 -2.66
CA ARG A 124 3.95 0.18 -3.79
C ARG A 124 3.22 0.09 -5.13
N THR A 125 2.53 -1.02 -5.39
CA THR A 125 1.83 -1.19 -6.66
C THR A 125 0.62 -0.26 -6.76
N TRP A 126 -0.05 0.09 -5.65
CA TRP A 126 -1.08 1.12 -5.63
C TRP A 126 -0.55 2.53 -5.90
N GLU A 127 0.64 2.86 -5.42
CA GLU A 127 1.33 4.10 -5.82
C GLU A 127 1.59 4.11 -7.33
N TRP A 128 2.02 2.99 -7.90
CA TRP A 128 2.23 2.89 -9.35
C TRP A 128 0.92 2.99 -10.14
N VAL A 129 -0.18 2.45 -9.62
CA VAL A 129 -1.53 2.67 -10.21
C VAL A 129 -1.86 4.16 -10.24
N SER A 130 -1.65 4.89 -9.15
CA SER A 130 -1.83 6.34 -9.11
C SER A 130 -1.03 7.04 -10.22
N ASN A 131 0.25 6.73 -10.32
CA ASN A 131 1.14 7.30 -11.37
C ASN A 131 0.68 6.91 -12.79
N LYS A 132 0.00 5.78 -12.98
CA LYS A 132 -0.55 5.38 -14.27
C LYS A 132 -1.81 6.16 -14.62
N LEU A 133 -2.66 6.46 -13.66
CA LEU A 133 -3.84 7.31 -13.88
C LEU A 133 -3.45 8.72 -14.33
N ASP A 134 -2.33 9.26 -13.84
CA ASP A 134 -1.82 10.58 -14.25
C ASP A 134 -1.38 10.63 -15.72
N GLN A 135 -1.09 9.48 -16.32
CA GLN A 135 -0.67 9.41 -17.73
C GLN A 135 -1.82 9.56 -18.73
N ASN A 136 -3.07 9.60 -18.26
CA ASN A 136 -4.28 9.74 -19.10
C ASN A 136 -4.30 8.76 -20.30
N LEU A 137 -4.00 7.49 -20.01
CA LEU A 137 -3.98 6.44 -21.03
C LEU A 137 -5.37 6.19 -21.63
N PRO A 138 -5.47 5.71 -22.88
CA PRO A 138 -6.72 5.17 -23.40
C PRO A 138 -7.28 4.09 -22.44
N LYS A 139 -8.61 4.04 -22.28
CA LYS A 139 -9.28 3.20 -21.26
C LYS A 139 -8.85 1.72 -21.30
N ASP A 140 -8.64 1.17 -22.48
CA ASP A 140 -8.20 -0.22 -22.64
C ASP A 140 -6.77 -0.43 -22.10
N LEU A 141 -5.86 0.49 -22.42
CA LEU A 141 -4.47 0.44 -21.93
C LEU A 141 -4.38 0.73 -20.43
N GLU A 142 -5.19 1.67 -19.92
CA GLU A 142 -5.30 1.94 -18.50
C GLU A 142 -5.74 0.68 -17.73
N SER A 143 -6.77 0.00 -18.23
CA SER A 143 -7.27 -1.25 -17.65
C SER A 143 -6.22 -2.34 -17.60
N LEU A 144 -5.47 -2.55 -18.69
CA LEU A 144 -4.38 -3.53 -18.75
C LEU A 144 -3.21 -3.15 -17.82
N ALA A 145 -2.87 -1.86 -17.74
CA ALA A 145 -1.81 -1.38 -16.86
C ALA A 145 -2.14 -1.61 -15.39
N ILE A 146 -3.37 -1.31 -14.96
CA ILE A 146 -3.85 -1.56 -13.60
C ILE A 146 -3.77 -3.05 -13.27
N GLU A 147 -4.30 -3.91 -14.16
CA GLU A 147 -4.28 -5.36 -13.98
C GLU A 147 -2.86 -5.92 -13.89
N GLY A 148 -1.95 -5.41 -14.71
CA GLY A 148 -0.53 -5.79 -14.70
C GLY A 148 0.21 -5.37 -13.42
N LEU A 149 -0.30 -4.38 -12.69
CA LEU A 149 0.31 -3.89 -11.44
C LEU A 149 -0.22 -4.60 -10.20
N VAL A 150 -1.54 -4.72 -10.06
CA VAL A 150 -2.17 -5.21 -8.82
C VAL A 150 -2.78 -6.60 -8.96
N GLY A 151 -2.76 -7.17 -10.14
CA GLY A 151 -3.38 -8.46 -10.45
C GLY A 151 -4.87 -8.35 -10.81
N PRO A 152 -5.45 -9.43 -11.38
CA PRO A 152 -6.77 -9.38 -11.99
C PRO A 152 -7.91 -9.09 -10.98
N ALA A 153 -7.89 -9.69 -9.79
CA ALA A 153 -8.98 -9.53 -8.83
C ALA A 153 -9.02 -8.12 -8.22
N PRO A 154 -7.92 -7.56 -7.64
CA PRO A 154 -7.91 -6.18 -7.18
C PRO A 154 -8.18 -5.17 -8.31
N ALA A 155 -7.68 -5.43 -9.52
CA ALA A 155 -7.93 -4.57 -10.67
C ALA A 155 -9.41 -4.53 -11.06
N ALA A 156 -10.12 -5.66 -11.02
CA ALA A 156 -11.55 -5.72 -11.32
C ALA A 156 -12.37 -4.88 -10.33
N GLU A 157 -12.09 -5.02 -9.03
CA GLU A 157 -12.76 -4.23 -7.98
C GLU A 157 -12.45 -2.73 -8.13
N PHE A 158 -11.19 -2.38 -8.34
CA PHE A 158 -10.79 -0.98 -8.52
C PHE A 158 -11.41 -0.35 -9.78
N LYS A 159 -11.46 -1.07 -10.89
CA LYS A 159 -12.10 -0.58 -12.13
C LYS A 159 -13.59 -0.31 -11.93
N GLY A 160 -14.28 -1.17 -11.18
CA GLY A 160 -15.68 -0.94 -10.80
C GLY A 160 -15.82 0.35 -9.99
N PHE A 161 -15.01 0.51 -8.95
CA PHE A 161 -14.99 1.72 -8.13
C PHE A 161 -14.65 2.97 -8.96
N LEU A 162 -13.62 2.91 -9.80
CA LEU A 162 -13.17 4.02 -10.64
C LEU A 162 -14.23 4.45 -11.66
N HIS A 163 -14.99 3.51 -12.21
CA HIS A 163 -16.11 3.82 -13.09
C HIS A 163 -17.17 4.68 -12.37
N HIS A 164 -17.59 4.26 -11.19
CA HIS A 164 -18.54 5.02 -10.38
C HIS A 164 -17.96 6.38 -9.93
N TYR A 165 -16.71 6.39 -9.47
CA TYR A 165 -16.04 7.62 -9.06
C TYR A 165 -15.99 8.66 -10.18
N ARG A 166 -15.70 8.25 -11.41
CA ARG A 166 -15.68 9.15 -12.58
C ARG A 166 -17.07 9.66 -12.99
N LEU A 167 -18.10 8.85 -12.82
CA LEU A 167 -19.49 9.31 -13.04
C LEU A 167 -19.90 10.39 -12.04
N LEU A 168 -19.32 10.41 -10.83
CA LEU A 168 -19.58 11.43 -9.82
C LEU A 168 -18.95 12.79 -10.16
N GLY A 169 -17.87 12.80 -10.97
CA GLY A 169 -17.28 14.05 -11.46
C GLY A 169 -18.23 14.86 -12.34
N ASP A 170 -19.26 14.21 -12.89
CA ASP A 170 -20.31 14.83 -13.70
C ASP A 170 -21.55 15.22 -12.87
N LEU A 171 -21.59 14.88 -11.56
CA LEU A 171 -22.68 15.31 -10.68
C LEU A 171 -22.50 16.79 -10.30
N ASP A 172 -23.52 17.56 -10.54
CA ASP A 172 -23.60 18.94 -10.10
C ASP A 172 -23.83 18.98 -8.59
N LEU A 173 -22.76 19.23 -7.82
CA LEU A 173 -22.84 19.30 -6.37
C LEU A 173 -23.73 20.44 -5.89
N GLU A 174 -23.83 21.55 -6.67
CA GLU A 174 -24.72 22.65 -6.34
C GLU A 174 -26.20 22.24 -6.47
N GLU A 175 -26.49 21.26 -7.33
CA GLU A 175 -27.84 20.72 -7.48
C GLU A 175 -28.18 19.79 -6.30
N ILE A 176 -27.20 19.00 -5.83
CA ILE A 176 -27.35 18.14 -4.64
C ILE A 176 -27.51 18.99 -3.36
N GLU A 177 -26.72 20.08 -3.21
CA GLU A 177 -26.84 21.00 -2.08
C GLU A 177 -28.20 21.73 -2.06
N LYS A 178 -28.81 21.99 -3.22
CA LYS A 178 -30.12 22.65 -3.33
C LYS A 178 -31.30 21.73 -3.01
N ASP A 179 -31.20 20.44 -3.33
CA ASP A 179 -32.23 19.44 -3.07
C ASP A 179 -31.61 18.10 -2.63
N PRO A 180 -31.12 17.99 -1.39
CA PRO A 180 -30.49 16.79 -0.88
C PRO A 180 -31.44 15.58 -0.83
N GLU A 181 -32.75 15.81 -0.64
CA GLU A 181 -33.75 14.74 -0.59
C GLU A 181 -34.11 14.20 -1.96
N GLY A 182 -34.03 15.04 -3.00
CA GLY A 182 -34.29 14.66 -4.41
C GLY A 182 -33.08 14.06 -5.13
N ALA A 183 -31.90 14.11 -4.52
CA ALA A 183 -30.67 13.61 -5.13
C ALA A 183 -30.74 12.10 -5.39
N PRO A 184 -30.31 11.60 -6.57
CA PRO A 184 -30.33 10.19 -6.89
C PRO A 184 -29.24 9.46 -6.09
N ILE A 185 -29.62 8.92 -4.92
CA ILE A 185 -28.72 8.14 -4.07
C ILE A 185 -28.69 6.69 -4.57
N SER A 186 -27.50 6.22 -4.97
CA SER A 186 -27.30 4.81 -5.28
C SER A 186 -27.42 3.96 -4.03
N LYS A 187 -27.97 2.74 -4.16
CA LYS A 187 -28.01 1.75 -3.06
C LYS A 187 -26.72 0.94 -2.95
N GLU A 188 -25.80 1.10 -3.87
CA GLU A 188 -24.50 0.41 -3.82
C GLU A 188 -23.55 1.12 -2.86
N SER A 189 -23.04 0.39 -1.87
CA SER A 189 -22.13 0.92 -0.83
C SER A 189 -20.87 1.58 -1.39
N SER A 190 -20.34 1.06 -2.50
CA SER A 190 -19.17 1.63 -3.20
C SER A 190 -19.45 3.01 -3.78
N VAL A 191 -20.65 3.20 -4.33
CA VAL A 191 -21.09 4.48 -4.90
C VAL A 191 -21.36 5.49 -3.79
N VAL A 192 -22.08 5.08 -2.74
CA VAL A 192 -22.32 5.93 -1.57
C VAL A 192 -21.01 6.40 -0.96
N TYR A 193 -20.05 5.50 -0.79
CA TYR A 193 -18.74 5.84 -0.24
C TYR A 193 -17.96 6.79 -1.16
N ALA A 194 -17.97 6.58 -2.47
CA ALA A 194 -17.33 7.47 -3.42
C ALA A 194 -17.95 8.87 -3.38
N ILE A 195 -19.29 8.97 -3.32
CA ILE A 195 -20.03 10.23 -3.17
C ILE A 195 -19.61 10.94 -1.88
N THR A 196 -19.69 10.27 -0.75
CA THR A 196 -19.35 10.86 0.55
C THR A 196 -17.90 11.34 0.61
N THR A 197 -16.96 10.56 0.07
CA THR A 197 -15.55 10.96 0.01
C THR A 197 -15.35 12.19 -0.87
N HIS A 198 -16.03 12.26 -2.01
CA HIS A 198 -15.95 13.39 -2.92
C HIS A 198 -16.58 14.65 -2.31
N LEU A 199 -17.75 14.53 -1.68
CA LEU A 199 -18.42 15.63 -0.97
C LEU A 199 -17.59 16.14 0.20
N ALA A 200 -17.08 15.26 1.05
CA ALA A 200 -16.26 15.63 2.21
C ALA A 200 -15.00 16.43 1.86
N ARG A 201 -14.48 16.27 0.64
CA ARG A 201 -13.31 17.03 0.15
C ARG A 201 -13.65 18.36 -0.48
N LYS A 202 -14.83 18.50 -1.06
CA LYS A 202 -15.30 19.75 -1.65
C LYS A 202 -15.91 20.68 -0.62
N THR A 203 -16.40 20.17 0.50
CA THR A 203 -16.90 20.97 1.61
C THR A 203 -15.74 21.70 2.27
N SER A 204 -15.71 23.01 2.14
CA SER A 204 -14.68 23.89 2.71
C SER A 204 -15.17 24.70 3.91
N THR A 205 -16.46 24.65 4.22
CA THR A 205 -17.08 25.37 5.35
C THR A 205 -17.87 24.42 6.26
N PRO A 206 -17.93 24.70 7.59
CA PRO A 206 -18.73 23.89 8.52
C PRO A 206 -20.21 23.81 8.16
N GLU A 207 -20.76 24.86 7.53
CA GLU A 207 -22.17 24.97 7.12
C GLU A 207 -22.52 24.02 5.96
N GLN A 208 -21.54 23.50 5.23
CA GLN A 208 -21.70 22.54 4.15
C GLN A 208 -21.68 21.09 4.66
N LEU A 209 -21.43 20.88 5.96
CA LEU A 209 -21.37 19.55 6.59
C LEU A 209 -22.68 19.16 7.28
N ASP A 210 -23.58 20.11 7.52
CA ASP A 210 -24.92 19.91 8.08
C ASP A 210 -25.97 19.72 6.97
#